data_ed8c4b980ac86fca226c7a9daffd4f08
#
_entry.id   ed8c4b980ac86fca226c7a9daffd4f08
#
_cell.length_a   1.000
_cell.length_b   1.000
_cell.length_c   1.000
_cell.angle_alpha   90.00
_cell.angle_beta   90.00
_cell.angle_gamma   90.00
#
_symmetry.space_group_name_H-M   'P 1'
#
loop_
_entity.id
_entity.type
_entity.pdbx_description
1 polymer ?
#
loop_
_entity_poly.entity_id
_entity_poly.type
_entity_poly.pdbx_seq_one_letter_code
_entity_poly.pdbx_strand_id
1 'polypeptide(L)'
;MKSICDAEHVAARNLVNLERVTKDFGKGPVLDEVSLGVDVGDRIGIVGRNGGGKSTLLRLMEGLEQPDSGRVTRTGGLRLGWVRQIDELEPHRTIREHVLGDIDDHQWASQPQIREALTELLGGFGPEVLERTLDGLSGGERRRVELARCLIEPLDLLLLDEPTNHLDVEAVAWLAEHLRVRRDLGLVVVTHDRWFLDAVTDHTWEVVNGAVEDYDG
;
A
#
# COMPACT_ATOMS: atom_id res chain seq x y z
N MET A 1 40.87 -7.17 26.57
CA MET A 1 40.19 -6.04 25.90
C MET A 1 39.02 -6.62 25.12
N LYS A 2 37.80 -6.55 25.70
CA LYS A 2 36.59 -7.02 25.06
C LYS A 2 36.03 -5.85 24.23
N SER A 3 35.98 -6.01 22.91
CA SER A 3 35.25 -5.11 22.04
C SER A 3 33.79 -5.50 22.13
N ILE A 4 33.01 -4.65 22.74
CA ILE A 4 31.54 -4.73 22.75
C ILE A 4 31.11 -4.05 21.46
N CYS A 5 30.68 -4.82 20.48
CA CYS A 5 29.86 -4.31 19.40
C CYS A 5 28.44 -4.11 19.96
N ASP A 6 28.16 -2.91 20.47
CA ASP A 6 26.79 -2.46 20.65
C ASP A 6 26.19 -2.23 19.27
N ALA A 7 25.51 -3.26 18.74
CA ALA A 7 24.48 -3.04 17.75
C ALA A 7 23.33 -2.34 18.49
N GLU A 8 23.24 -1.02 18.37
CA GLU A 8 22.04 -0.29 18.74
C GLU A 8 20.88 -0.91 17.99
N HIS A 9 20.11 -1.72 18.69
CA HIS A 9 18.79 -2.16 18.24
C HIS A 9 17.94 -0.89 18.24
N VAL A 10 17.87 -0.20 17.09
CA VAL A 10 16.90 0.86 16.88
C VAL A 10 15.54 0.19 17.10
N ALA A 11 14.87 0.55 18.18
CA ALA A 11 13.54 0.03 18.47
C ALA A 11 12.68 0.23 17.22
N ALA A 12 12.16 -0.86 16.67
CA ALA A 12 11.31 -0.83 15.48
C ALA A 12 10.19 0.19 15.72
N ARG A 13 10.07 1.18 14.83
CA ARG A 13 9.08 2.24 14.98
C ARG A 13 7.75 1.72 14.45
N ASN A 14 6.87 1.34 15.36
CA ASN A 14 5.55 0.85 15.02
C ASN A 14 4.73 1.93 14.29
N LEU A 15 4.21 1.60 13.11
CA LEU A 15 3.39 2.47 12.29
C LEU A 15 1.92 2.29 12.59
N VAL A 16 1.46 1.02 12.61
CA VAL A 16 0.07 0.63 12.91
C VAL A 16 0.08 -0.59 13.81
N ASN A 17 -0.75 -0.56 14.86
CA ASN A 17 -0.90 -1.69 15.78
C ASN A 17 -2.38 -2.02 15.98
N LEU A 18 -2.74 -3.28 15.84
CA LEU A 18 -4.03 -3.86 16.13
C LEU A 18 -3.91 -4.67 17.41
N GLU A 19 -4.78 -4.43 18.41
CA GLU A 19 -4.80 -5.13 19.68
C GLU A 19 -6.15 -5.78 19.88
N ARG A 20 -6.21 -7.13 19.80
CA ARG A 20 -7.40 -7.95 19.99
C ARG A 20 -8.61 -7.43 19.22
N VAL A 21 -8.39 -7.11 17.95
CA VAL A 21 -9.41 -6.53 17.08
C VAL A 21 -10.40 -7.60 16.62
N THR A 22 -11.68 -7.32 16.85
CA THR A 22 -12.78 -8.12 16.30
C THR A 22 -13.64 -7.24 15.38
N LYS A 23 -14.05 -7.78 14.24
CA LYS A 23 -14.97 -7.15 13.30
C LYS A 23 -16.00 -8.13 12.77
N ASP A 24 -17.30 -7.80 12.92
CA ASP A 24 -18.44 -8.59 12.44
C ASP A 24 -19.38 -7.70 11.62
N PHE A 25 -19.85 -8.20 10.49
CA PHE A 25 -20.88 -7.54 9.65
C PHE A 25 -22.25 -8.24 9.78
N GLY A 26 -22.53 -8.89 10.92
CA GLY A 26 -23.82 -9.52 11.20
C GLY A 26 -23.99 -10.94 10.63
N LYS A 27 -22.90 -11.55 10.15
CA LYS A 27 -22.87 -12.94 9.65
C LYS A 27 -21.81 -13.79 10.34
N GLY A 28 -21.32 -13.35 11.46
CA GLY A 28 -20.16 -13.88 12.17
C GLY A 28 -18.90 -13.06 11.92
N PRO A 29 -17.92 -13.13 12.85
CA PRO A 29 -16.73 -12.30 12.77
C PRO A 29 -15.90 -12.62 11.52
N VAL A 30 -15.56 -11.58 10.76
CA VAL A 30 -14.59 -11.67 9.65
C VAL A 30 -13.16 -11.53 10.15
N LEU A 31 -12.97 -10.90 11.33
CA LEU A 31 -11.74 -10.88 12.12
C LEU A 31 -12.12 -11.08 13.58
N ASP A 32 -11.40 -11.95 14.29
CA ASP A 32 -11.71 -12.35 15.66
C ASP A 32 -10.45 -12.30 16.53
N GLU A 33 -10.44 -11.39 17.50
CA GLU A 33 -9.33 -11.12 18.45
C GLU A 33 -7.93 -10.98 17.81
N VAL A 34 -7.85 -10.42 16.62
CA VAL A 34 -6.61 -10.28 15.83
C VAL A 34 -5.67 -9.26 16.50
N SER A 35 -4.41 -9.65 16.69
CA SER A 35 -3.35 -8.78 17.20
C SER A 35 -2.16 -8.81 16.25
N LEU A 36 -1.84 -7.66 15.62
CA LEU A 36 -0.83 -7.52 14.57
C LEU A 36 -0.17 -6.14 14.68
N GLY A 37 1.08 -6.05 14.27
CA GLY A 37 1.82 -4.79 14.15
C GLY A 37 2.44 -4.62 12.78
N VAL A 38 2.56 -3.39 12.32
CA VAL A 38 3.33 -3.02 11.13
C VAL A 38 4.37 -1.99 11.55
N ASP A 39 5.62 -2.33 11.37
CA ASP A 39 6.76 -1.47 11.68
C ASP A 39 7.32 -0.79 10.42
N VAL A 40 8.20 0.20 10.62
CA VAL A 40 8.92 0.85 9.52
C VAL A 40 9.74 -0.20 8.77
N GLY A 41 9.56 -0.25 7.45
CA GLY A 41 10.29 -1.17 6.58
C GLY A 41 9.73 -2.58 6.51
N ASP A 42 8.69 -2.92 7.28
CA ASP A 42 8.01 -4.21 7.17
C ASP A 42 7.43 -4.41 5.78
N ARG A 43 7.50 -5.65 5.30
CA ARG A 43 7.03 -6.05 3.97
C ARG A 43 6.15 -7.26 4.08
N ILE A 44 4.85 -7.01 4.16
CA ILE A 44 3.85 -8.00 4.53
C ILE A 44 2.94 -8.31 3.36
N GLY A 45 2.86 -9.58 2.99
CA GLY A 45 1.87 -10.10 2.07
C GLY A 45 0.65 -10.62 2.82
N ILE A 46 -0.56 -10.26 2.40
CA ILE A 46 -1.79 -10.81 2.98
C ILE A 46 -2.40 -11.79 1.99
N VAL A 47 -2.58 -13.03 2.43
CA VAL A 47 -3.21 -14.10 1.66
C VAL A 47 -4.46 -14.62 2.37
N GLY A 48 -5.28 -15.39 1.67
CA GLY A 48 -6.49 -16.00 2.21
C GLY A 48 -7.64 -15.97 1.21
N ARG A 49 -8.77 -16.62 1.57
CA ARG A 49 -9.94 -16.76 0.69
C ARG A 49 -10.61 -15.41 0.40
N ASN A 50 -11.28 -15.32 -0.75
CA ASN A 50 -12.13 -14.16 -1.07
C ASN A 50 -13.26 -14.04 -0.05
N GLY A 51 -13.49 -12.81 0.44
CA GLY A 51 -14.42 -12.54 1.53
C GLY A 51 -13.92 -12.91 2.94
N GLY A 52 -12.68 -13.38 3.07
CA GLY A 52 -12.09 -13.81 4.34
C GLY A 52 -11.65 -12.70 5.30
N GLY A 53 -11.79 -11.40 4.92
CA GLY A 53 -11.44 -10.29 5.83
C GLY A 53 -10.21 -9.48 5.42
N LYS A 54 -9.49 -9.84 4.34
CA LYS A 54 -8.27 -9.15 3.89
C LYS A 54 -8.48 -7.65 3.69
N SER A 55 -9.45 -7.25 2.87
CA SER A 55 -9.76 -5.84 2.64
C SER A 55 -10.34 -5.15 3.89
N THR A 56 -10.99 -5.89 4.79
CA THR A 56 -11.42 -5.37 6.09
C THR A 56 -10.22 -5.03 6.97
N LEU A 57 -9.19 -5.88 6.96
CA LEU A 57 -7.94 -5.63 7.68
C LEU A 57 -7.27 -4.34 7.18
N LEU A 58 -7.17 -4.14 5.85
CA LEU A 58 -6.65 -2.90 5.28
C LEU A 58 -7.49 -1.67 5.65
N ARG A 59 -8.84 -1.77 5.65
CA ARG A 59 -9.73 -0.67 6.07
C ARG A 59 -9.57 -0.30 7.54
N LEU A 60 -9.34 -1.28 8.40
CA LEU A 60 -9.04 -1.05 9.81
C LEU A 60 -7.69 -0.36 9.99
N MET A 61 -6.66 -0.76 9.25
CA MET A 61 -5.34 -0.14 9.29
C MET A 61 -5.37 1.31 8.83
N GLU A 62 -6.12 1.62 7.80
CA GLU A 62 -6.27 2.98 7.27
C GLU A 62 -7.18 3.85 8.14
N GLY A 63 -8.18 3.26 8.81
CA GLY A 63 -9.12 3.94 9.68
C GLY A 63 -10.48 4.25 9.08
N LEU A 64 -10.75 3.74 7.90
CA LEU A 64 -12.08 3.82 7.29
C LEU A 64 -13.10 2.91 7.97
N GLU A 65 -12.62 1.87 8.66
CA GLU A 65 -13.46 0.97 9.43
C GLU A 65 -13.05 1.05 10.90
N GLN A 66 -14.03 0.93 11.80
CA GLN A 66 -13.80 0.85 13.23
C GLN A 66 -13.97 -0.60 13.69
N PRO A 67 -13.14 -1.11 14.59
CA PRO A 67 -13.34 -2.42 15.17
C PRO A 67 -14.58 -2.42 16.09
N ASP A 68 -15.25 -3.56 16.18
CA ASP A 68 -16.37 -3.74 17.11
C ASP A 68 -15.85 -4.00 18.54
N SER A 69 -14.66 -4.60 18.67
CA SER A 69 -13.89 -4.69 19.91
C SER A 69 -12.40 -4.64 19.65
N GLY A 70 -11.61 -4.43 20.71
CA GLY A 70 -10.18 -4.22 20.59
C GLY A 70 -9.83 -2.78 20.19
N ARG A 71 -8.61 -2.55 19.70
CA ARG A 71 -8.11 -1.22 19.38
C ARG A 71 -7.17 -1.24 18.20
N VAL A 72 -7.28 -0.22 17.34
CA VAL A 72 -6.30 0.08 16.29
C VAL A 72 -5.62 1.40 16.63
N THR A 73 -4.30 1.40 16.73
CA THR A 73 -3.50 2.60 16.97
C THR A 73 -2.59 2.87 15.79
N ARG A 74 -2.37 4.16 15.49
CA ARG A 74 -1.48 4.62 14.42
C ARG A 74 -0.52 5.64 15.01
N THR A 75 0.71 5.62 14.55
CA THR A 75 1.69 6.65 14.93
C THR A 75 1.20 8.02 14.49
N GLY A 76 1.34 9.02 15.37
CA GLY A 76 0.97 10.40 15.05
C GLY A 76 1.75 10.93 13.85
N GLY A 77 1.04 11.53 12.88
CA GLY A 77 1.63 12.05 11.65
C GLY A 77 2.00 10.99 10.61
N LEU A 78 1.50 9.76 10.76
CA LEU A 78 1.69 8.68 9.78
C LEU A 78 1.20 9.11 8.38
N ARG A 79 2.10 9.08 7.40
CA ARG A 79 1.77 9.28 5.98
C ARG A 79 1.47 7.92 5.38
N LEU A 80 0.18 7.61 5.27
CA LEU A 80 -0.32 6.35 4.76
C LEU A 80 -0.96 6.56 3.40
N GLY A 81 -0.52 5.78 2.41
CA GLY A 81 -1.16 5.67 1.10
C GLY A 81 -1.88 4.33 0.96
N TRP A 82 -3.02 4.33 0.29
CA TRP A 82 -3.74 3.11 -0.01
C TRP A 82 -4.27 3.10 -1.44
N VAL A 83 -3.81 2.14 -2.24
CA VAL A 83 -4.37 1.83 -3.56
C VAL A 83 -5.46 0.77 -3.37
N ARG A 84 -6.72 1.19 -3.50
CA ARG A 84 -7.90 0.37 -3.24
C ARG A 84 -8.30 -0.45 -4.48
N GLN A 85 -9.10 -1.47 -4.26
CA GLN A 85 -9.71 -2.21 -5.37
C GLN A 85 -10.70 -1.35 -6.19
N ILE A 86 -11.35 -0.39 -5.53
CA ILE A 86 -12.22 0.60 -6.16
C ILE A 86 -11.79 1.97 -5.66
N ASP A 87 -11.31 2.81 -6.55
CA ASP A 87 -10.88 4.17 -6.23
C ASP A 87 -11.95 5.17 -6.69
N GLU A 88 -12.52 5.89 -5.73
CA GLU A 88 -13.38 7.05 -5.98
C GLU A 88 -12.47 8.28 -6.14
N LEU A 89 -12.07 8.55 -7.37
CA LEU A 89 -11.31 9.75 -7.71
C LEU A 89 -12.26 10.95 -7.87
N GLU A 90 -11.82 12.13 -7.45
CA GLU A 90 -12.58 13.37 -7.66
C GLU A 90 -12.74 13.64 -9.16
N PRO A 91 -13.98 13.65 -9.69
CA PRO A 91 -14.21 13.99 -11.08
C PRO A 91 -13.74 15.42 -11.35
N HIS A 92 -13.43 15.75 -12.60
CA HIS A 92 -12.99 17.06 -13.07
C HIS A 92 -11.56 17.50 -12.72
N ARG A 93 -10.85 16.81 -11.82
CA ARG A 93 -9.40 17.03 -11.68
C ARG A 93 -8.64 16.42 -12.84
N THR A 94 -7.52 17.03 -13.19
CA THR A 94 -6.57 16.43 -14.13
C THR A 94 -5.70 15.38 -13.45
N ILE A 95 -5.08 14.50 -14.24
CA ILE A 95 -4.07 13.55 -13.74
C ILE A 95 -2.94 14.32 -13.03
N ARG A 96 -2.50 15.45 -13.63
CA ARG A 96 -1.47 16.30 -13.04
C ARG A 96 -1.84 16.77 -11.63
N GLU A 97 -3.02 17.36 -11.49
CA GLU A 97 -3.50 17.87 -10.20
C GLU A 97 -3.65 16.76 -9.15
N HIS A 98 -4.05 15.57 -9.58
CA HIS A 98 -4.23 14.44 -8.67
C HIS A 98 -2.92 13.79 -8.25
N VAL A 99 -2.00 13.57 -9.19
CA VAL A 99 -0.75 12.82 -8.95
C VAL A 99 0.36 13.70 -8.42
N LEU A 100 0.51 14.90 -8.96
CA LEU A 100 1.60 15.81 -8.63
C LEU A 100 1.18 16.91 -7.63
N GLY A 101 -0.14 17.20 -7.51
CA GLY A 101 -0.64 18.21 -6.58
C GLY A 101 0.03 19.55 -6.80
N ASP A 102 0.56 20.11 -5.71
CA ASP A 102 1.24 21.42 -5.70
C ASP A 102 2.75 21.34 -6.03
N ILE A 103 3.25 20.17 -6.48
CA ILE A 103 4.67 20.04 -6.86
C ILE A 103 4.92 20.85 -8.14
N ASP A 104 5.88 21.78 -8.09
CA ASP A 104 6.24 22.59 -9.23
C ASP A 104 6.81 21.75 -10.38
N ASP A 105 6.54 22.15 -11.63
CA ASP A 105 6.97 21.41 -12.84
C ASP A 105 8.49 21.22 -12.89
N HIS A 106 9.27 22.21 -12.45
CA HIS A 106 10.73 22.07 -12.37
C HIS A 106 11.18 21.06 -11.32
N GLN A 107 10.43 20.91 -10.23
CA GLN A 107 10.77 19.99 -9.15
C GLN A 107 10.55 18.55 -9.58
N TRP A 108 9.33 18.19 -10.02
CA TRP A 108 9.06 16.80 -10.41
C TRP A 108 9.81 16.40 -11.69
N ALA A 109 9.93 17.33 -12.68
CA ALA A 109 10.65 17.04 -13.91
C ALA A 109 12.16 16.82 -13.70
N SER A 110 12.74 17.34 -12.63
CA SER A 110 14.13 17.09 -12.24
C SER A 110 14.36 15.74 -11.56
N GLN A 111 13.29 15.07 -11.10
CA GLN A 111 13.36 13.80 -10.35
C GLN A 111 13.15 12.60 -11.29
N PRO A 112 14.19 11.80 -11.55
CA PRO A 112 14.08 10.65 -12.46
C PRO A 112 13.02 9.64 -12.02
N GLN A 113 12.91 9.39 -10.71
CA GLN A 113 11.97 8.42 -10.14
C GLN A 113 10.50 8.80 -10.41
N ILE A 114 10.15 10.10 -10.35
CA ILE A 114 8.80 10.57 -10.66
C ILE A 114 8.51 10.38 -12.15
N ARG A 115 9.44 10.78 -13.03
CA ARG A 115 9.27 10.60 -14.47
C ARG A 115 9.14 9.14 -14.87
N GLU A 116 9.92 8.27 -14.23
CA GLU A 116 9.85 6.83 -14.45
C GLU A 116 8.49 6.28 -14.04
N ALA A 117 8.00 6.60 -12.84
CA ALA A 117 6.68 6.18 -12.38
C ALA A 117 5.54 6.65 -13.31
N LEU A 118 5.59 7.90 -13.78
CA LEU A 118 4.62 8.43 -14.74
C LEU A 118 4.70 7.70 -16.10
N THR A 119 5.91 7.38 -16.57
CA THR A 119 6.11 6.68 -17.84
C THR A 119 5.59 5.26 -17.77
N GLU A 120 5.99 4.50 -16.75
CA GLU A 120 5.65 3.08 -16.63
C GLU A 120 4.14 2.85 -16.31
N LEU A 121 3.55 3.72 -15.51
CA LEU A 121 2.16 3.55 -15.12
C LEU A 121 1.16 4.28 -16.02
N LEU A 122 1.52 5.44 -16.56
CA LEU A 122 0.60 6.30 -17.32
C LEU A 122 0.95 6.39 -18.82
N GLY A 123 2.06 5.80 -19.23
CA GLY A 123 2.53 5.85 -20.62
C GLY A 123 3.21 7.16 -20.99
N GLY A 124 3.54 8.02 -20.03
CA GLY A 124 4.25 9.28 -20.23
C GLY A 124 3.88 10.37 -19.23
N PHE A 125 4.48 11.52 -19.42
CA PHE A 125 4.28 12.70 -18.56
C PHE A 125 4.11 14.00 -19.40
N GLY A 126 3.81 13.87 -20.68
CA GLY A 126 3.49 15.03 -21.54
C GLY A 126 2.08 15.57 -21.25
N PRO A 127 1.76 16.78 -21.76
CA PRO A 127 0.45 17.39 -21.58
C PRO A 127 -0.70 16.49 -22.05
N GLU A 128 -0.49 15.70 -23.08
CA GLU A 128 -1.48 14.75 -23.63
C GLU A 128 -1.88 13.66 -22.63
N VAL A 129 -1.05 13.40 -21.63
CA VAL A 129 -1.32 12.47 -20.53
C VAL A 129 -1.79 13.23 -19.29
N LEU A 130 -1.01 14.21 -18.83
CA LEU A 130 -1.22 14.86 -17.54
C LEU A 130 -2.43 15.79 -17.49
N GLU A 131 -2.83 16.39 -18.63
CA GLU A 131 -4.02 17.27 -18.70
C GLU A 131 -5.35 16.51 -18.91
N ARG A 132 -5.31 15.18 -19.03
CA ARG A 132 -6.55 14.38 -19.08
C ARG A 132 -7.28 14.47 -17.76
N THR A 133 -8.61 14.59 -17.82
CA THR A 133 -9.47 14.59 -16.63
C THR A 133 -9.76 13.17 -16.14
N LEU A 134 -9.92 13.01 -14.83
CA LEU A 134 -10.11 11.71 -14.18
C LEU A 134 -11.45 11.06 -14.51
N ASP A 135 -12.50 11.84 -14.81
CA ASP A 135 -13.82 11.33 -15.18
C ASP A 135 -13.84 10.61 -16.53
N GLY A 136 -12.93 10.93 -17.43
CA GLY A 136 -12.77 10.25 -18.72
C GLY A 136 -11.99 8.94 -18.67
N LEU A 137 -11.45 8.54 -17.50
CA LEU A 137 -10.59 7.36 -17.39
C LEU A 137 -11.37 6.08 -17.15
N SER A 138 -10.91 4.99 -17.76
CA SER A 138 -11.36 3.63 -17.40
C SER A 138 -10.95 3.27 -15.96
N GLY A 139 -11.59 2.25 -15.38
CA GLY A 139 -11.24 1.78 -14.04
C GLY A 139 -9.75 1.38 -13.90
N GLY A 140 -9.19 0.72 -14.92
CA GLY A 140 -7.77 0.37 -14.92
C GLY A 140 -6.84 1.59 -14.99
N GLU A 141 -7.20 2.61 -15.79
CA GLU A 141 -6.43 3.87 -15.85
C GLU A 141 -6.50 4.63 -14.52
N ARG A 142 -7.66 4.73 -13.89
CA ARG A 142 -7.82 5.36 -12.56
C ARG A 142 -6.92 4.71 -11.53
N ARG A 143 -6.87 3.38 -11.55
CA ARG A 143 -6.03 2.62 -10.63
C ARG A 143 -4.54 2.88 -10.85
N ARG A 144 -4.08 2.93 -12.10
CA ARG A 144 -2.69 3.30 -12.41
C ARG A 144 -2.36 4.72 -11.99
N VAL A 145 -3.30 5.66 -12.14
CA VAL A 145 -3.16 7.04 -11.67
C VAL A 145 -3.00 7.07 -10.14
N GLU A 146 -3.83 6.34 -9.40
CA GLU A 146 -3.73 6.28 -7.93
C GLU A 146 -2.45 5.61 -7.46
N LEU A 147 -2.03 4.55 -8.13
CA LEU A 147 -0.75 3.90 -7.87
C LEU A 147 0.42 4.88 -8.11
N ALA A 148 0.41 5.61 -9.22
CA ALA A 148 1.43 6.62 -9.51
C ALA A 148 1.49 7.70 -8.41
N ARG A 149 0.34 8.20 -7.94
CA ARG A 149 0.26 9.15 -6.82
C ARG A 149 0.92 8.59 -5.57
N CYS A 150 0.53 7.40 -5.15
CA CYS A 150 1.07 6.75 -3.94
C CYS A 150 2.59 6.47 -4.04
N LEU A 151 3.11 6.18 -5.24
CA LEU A 151 4.55 5.94 -5.42
C LEU A 151 5.38 7.24 -5.42
N ILE A 152 4.78 8.36 -5.81
CA ILE A 152 5.44 9.68 -5.84
C ILE A 152 5.42 10.34 -4.46
N GLU A 153 4.36 10.15 -3.68
CA GLU A 153 4.24 10.71 -2.34
C GLU A 153 5.29 10.12 -1.37
N PRO A 154 5.81 10.95 -0.46
CA PRO A 154 6.73 10.49 0.59
C PRO A 154 5.95 9.80 1.72
N LEU A 155 5.54 8.55 1.51
CA LEU A 155 4.77 7.75 2.46
C LEU A 155 5.67 7.03 3.47
N ASP A 156 5.13 6.76 4.67
CA ASP A 156 5.71 5.90 5.70
C ASP A 156 5.16 4.47 5.59
N LEU A 157 3.89 4.33 5.15
CA LEU A 157 3.20 3.05 4.94
C LEU A 157 2.39 3.08 3.65
N LEU A 158 2.51 2.03 2.84
CA LEU A 158 1.74 1.84 1.62
C LEU A 158 0.92 0.55 1.72
N LEU A 159 -0.40 0.68 1.57
CA LEU A 159 -1.33 -0.44 1.47
C LEU A 159 -1.72 -0.66 0.01
N LEU A 160 -1.57 -1.88 -0.48
CA LEU A 160 -1.91 -2.25 -1.85
C LEU A 160 -2.95 -3.39 -1.85
N ASP A 161 -4.11 -3.17 -2.46
CA ASP A 161 -5.15 -4.18 -2.62
C ASP A 161 -5.25 -4.59 -4.09
N GLU A 162 -4.67 -5.75 -4.45
CA GLU A 162 -4.57 -6.30 -5.81
C GLU A 162 -3.87 -5.35 -6.83
N PRO A 163 -2.64 -4.84 -6.53
CA PRO A 163 -2.00 -3.80 -7.33
C PRO A 163 -1.63 -4.24 -8.76
N THR A 164 -1.46 -5.54 -8.99
CA THR A 164 -1.07 -6.10 -10.28
C THR A 164 -2.21 -6.19 -11.29
N ASN A 165 -3.47 -6.06 -10.83
CA ASN A 165 -4.61 -6.05 -11.74
C ASN A 165 -4.55 -4.83 -12.67
N HIS A 166 -4.76 -5.06 -13.96
CA HIS A 166 -4.70 -4.06 -15.04
C HIS A 166 -3.30 -3.50 -15.36
N LEU A 167 -2.25 -4.13 -14.86
CA LEU A 167 -0.87 -3.89 -15.28
C LEU A 167 -0.43 -5.00 -16.25
N ASP A 168 0.39 -4.64 -17.23
CA ASP A 168 1.09 -5.63 -18.04
C ASP A 168 2.32 -6.19 -17.27
N VAL A 169 2.97 -7.19 -17.85
CA VAL A 169 4.07 -7.91 -17.20
C VAL A 169 5.25 -6.98 -16.92
N GLU A 170 5.54 -6.06 -17.83
CA GLU A 170 6.62 -5.09 -17.71
C GLU A 170 6.35 -4.13 -16.55
N ALA A 171 5.15 -3.58 -16.46
CA ALA A 171 4.76 -2.68 -15.37
C ALA A 171 4.73 -3.38 -14.00
N VAL A 172 4.32 -4.66 -13.94
CA VAL A 172 4.38 -5.47 -12.70
C VAL A 172 5.83 -5.68 -12.27
N ALA A 173 6.73 -6.03 -13.20
CA ALA A 173 8.15 -6.21 -12.90
C ALA A 173 8.82 -4.92 -12.43
N TRP A 174 8.52 -3.80 -13.10
CA TRP A 174 8.98 -2.48 -12.70
C TRP A 174 8.47 -2.10 -11.30
N LEU A 175 7.17 -2.31 -11.02
CA LEU A 175 6.58 -2.01 -9.72
C LEU A 175 7.26 -2.79 -8.60
N ALA A 176 7.51 -4.09 -8.81
CA ALA A 176 8.21 -4.92 -7.84
C ALA A 176 9.61 -4.38 -7.53
N GLU A 177 10.39 -4.03 -8.57
CA GLU A 177 11.72 -3.46 -8.38
C GLU A 177 11.67 -2.08 -7.71
N HIS A 178 10.73 -1.23 -8.10
CA HIS A 178 10.52 0.10 -7.50
C HIS A 178 10.22 0.00 -6.00
N LEU A 179 9.37 -0.93 -5.60
CA LEU A 179 9.05 -1.16 -4.19
C LEU A 179 10.23 -1.78 -3.43
N ARG A 180 10.98 -2.69 -4.05
CA ARG A 180 12.10 -3.40 -3.45
C ARG A 180 13.22 -2.47 -2.98
N VAL A 181 13.47 -1.36 -3.68
CA VAL A 181 14.53 -0.40 -3.32
C VAL A 181 14.12 0.56 -2.20
N ARG A 182 12.83 0.73 -1.91
CA ARG A 182 12.30 1.64 -0.88
C ARG A 182 12.25 0.95 0.50
N ARG A 183 13.41 0.73 1.10
CA ARG A 183 13.55 -0.06 2.34
C ARG A 183 12.91 0.58 3.58
N ASP A 184 12.77 1.90 3.61
CA ASP A 184 12.16 2.63 4.74
C ASP A 184 10.62 2.68 4.67
N LEU A 185 10.04 2.26 3.55
CA LEU A 185 8.60 2.21 3.35
C LEU A 185 8.04 0.92 3.93
N GLY A 186 7.12 1.03 4.91
CA GLY A 186 6.27 -0.10 5.30
C GLY A 186 5.34 -0.46 4.15
N LEU A 187 5.21 -1.75 3.85
CA LEU A 187 4.41 -2.26 2.74
C LEU A 187 3.49 -3.37 3.21
N VAL A 188 2.20 -3.24 2.93
CA VAL A 188 1.20 -4.31 3.13
C VAL A 188 0.49 -4.55 1.82
N VAL A 189 0.58 -5.76 1.28
CA VAL A 189 0.06 -6.12 -0.04
C VAL A 189 -0.94 -7.26 0.05
N VAL A 190 -2.12 -7.07 -0.51
CA VAL A 190 -3.07 -8.14 -0.82
C VAL A 190 -2.98 -8.43 -2.31
N THR A 191 -2.60 -9.63 -2.71
CA THR A 191 -2.63 -10.05 -4.12
C THR A 191 -2.68 -11.57 -4.26
N HIS A 192 -3.14 -12.03 -5.42
CA HIS A 192 -3.08 -13.43 -5.83
C HIS A 192 -1.87 -13.74 -6.73
N ASP A 193 -1.11 -12.73 -7.11
CA ASP A 193 0.13 -12.87 -7.88
C ASP A 193 1.27 -13.29 -6.95
N ARG A 194 1.59 -14.58 -6.96
CA ARG A 194 2.64 -15.16 -6.11
C ARG A 194 4.02 -14.63 -6.43
N TRP A 195 4.31 -14.45 -7.73
CA TRP A 195 5.60 -13.91 -8.13
C TRP A 195 5.82 -12.50 -7.56
N PHE A 196 4.77 -11.67 -7.63
CA PHE A 196 4.83 -10.31 -7.08
C PHE A 196 4.99 -10.33 -5.56
N LEU A 197 4.22 -11.17 -4.84
CA LEU A 197 4.39 -11.35 -3.39
C LEU A 197 5.82 -11.72 -3.03
N ASP A 198 6.36 -12.80 -3.61
CA ASP A 198 7.72 -13.28 -3.33
C ASP A 198 8.79 -12.22 -3.63
N ALA A 199 8.53 -11.33 -4.61
CA ALA A 199 9.46 -10.27 -4.98
C ALA A 199 9.47 -9.07 -4.01
N VAL A 200 8.36 -8.78 -3.31
CA VAL A 200 8.21 -7.53 -2.54
C VAL A 200 7.95 -7.71 -1.05
N THR A 201 7.71 -8.94 -0.57
CA THR A 201 7.38 -9.21 0.84
C THR A 201 8.38 -10.15 1.50
N ASP A 202 8.56 -9.99 2.81
CA ASP A 202 9.43 -10.80 3.66
C ASP A 202 8.62 -11.63 4.67
N HIS A 203 7.33 -11.27 4.89
CA HIS A 203 6.38 -11.94 5.80
C HIS A 203 5.05 -12.15 5.11
N THR A 204 4.32 -13.17 5.53
CA THR A 204 2.99 -13.46 5.00
C THR A 204 1.97 -13.62 6.13
N TRP A 205 0.90 -12.82 6.09
CA TRP A 205 -0.26 -12.98 6.95
C TRP A 205 -1.35 -13.77 6.23
N GLU A 206 -1.66 -14.93 6.74
CA GLU A 206 -2.77 -15.75 6.21
C GLU A 206 -4.04 -15.49 7.01
N VAL A 207 -5.08 -14.99 6.33
CA VAL A 207 -6.40 -14.75 6.94
C VAL A 207 -7.27 -16.00 6.75
N VAL A 208 -7.52 -16.72 7.86
CA VAL A 208 -8.30 -17.97 7.87
C VAL A 208 -9.32 -17.94 9.00
N ASN A 209 -10.60 -18.06 8.65
CA ASN A 209 -11.72 -18.17 9.61
C ASN A 209 -11.72 -17.08 10.70
N GLY A 210 -11.38 -15.85 10.35
CA GLY A 210 -11.32 -14.71 11.27
C GLY A 210 -10.02 -14.56 12.04
N ALA A 211 -9.15 -15.55 12.05
CA ALA A 211 -7.80 -15.47 12.61
C ALA A 211 -6.80 -15.00 11.54
N VAL A 212 -5.69 -14.44 11.98
CA VAL A 212 -4.56 -14.13 11.13
C VAL A 212 -3.32 -14.84 11.67
N GLU A 213 -2.72 -15.66 10.85
CA GLU A 213 -1.48 -16.38 11.15
C GLU A 213 -0.32 -15.69 10.43
N ASP A 214 0.79 -15.46 11.14
CA ASP A 214 2.00 -14.82 10.61
C ASP A 214 3.04 -15.89 10.28
N TYR A 215 3.56 -15.83 9.06
CA TYR A 215 4.59 -16.73 8.57
C TYR A 215 5.79 -15.91 8.06
N ASP A 216 6.98 -16.30 8.46
CA ASP A 216 8.21 -15.82 7.84
C ASP A 216 8.27 -16.30 6.38
N GLY A 217 8.54 -15.37 5.46
CA GLY A 217 8.55 -15.62 4.02
C GLY A 217 9.79 -16.37 3.53
#